data_be647a010e8b20d23d24a7bf9baf8784
#
_entry.id   be647a010e8b20d23d24a7bf9baf8784
#
_cell.length_a   1.000
_cell.length_b   1.000
_cell.length_c   1.000
_cell.angle_alpha   90.00
_cell.angle_beta   90.00
_cell.angle_gamma   90.00
#
_symmetry.space_group_name_H-M   'P 1'
#
loop_
_entity.id
_entity.type
_entity.pdbx_description
1 polymer ?
#
loop_
_entity_poly.entity_id
_entity_poly.type
_entity_poly.pdbx_seq_one_letter_code
_entity_poly.pdbx_strand_id
1 'polypeptide(L)'
;MSPRYNLNIINRMGKFFVYLLESTSHATYVGATVDLDHRLRQHNGEIKGGARATTMKVKKGETWRRACYVEGFPTWPEALKFEWAWKFYSRKLSKSLFPLERRKQALKTLMSLEKSTSKAIPYTQWETPIHVVWQSGDTPEPPIA
;
A
#
# COMPACT_ATOMS: atom_id res chain seq x y z
N MET A 1 -1.70 -28.22 -21.01
CA MET A 1 -1.41 -27.00 -20.55
C MET A 1 -0.15 -27.00 -19.80
N SER A 2 0.61 -26.13 -20.01
CA SER A 2 1.86 -26.10 -19.38
C SER A 2 1.82 -25.17 -18.21
N PRO A 3 1.82 -25.69 -17.07
CA PRO A 3 1.72 -24.83 -15.91
C PRO A 3 2.87 -23.87 -15.81
N ARG A 4 4.01 -24.22 -16.40
CA ARG A 4 5.10 -23.37 -16.23
C ARG A 4 4.95 -22.07 -16.82
N TYR A 5 4.52 -22.00 -18.04
CA TYR A 5 4.45 -20.72 -18.63
C TYR A 5 3.25 -19.97 -18.09
N ASN A 6 2.23 -20.69 -17.68
CA ASN A 6 1.12 -20.05 -17.01
C ASN A 6 1.53 -19.47 -15.68
N LEU A 7 2.47 -20.10 -15.02
CA LEU A 7 2.94 -19.62 -13.75
C LEU A 7 3.58 -18.25 -13.88
N ASN A 8 4.40 -18.05 -14.89
CA ASN A 8 4.98 -16.73 -15.08
C ASN A 8 3.94 -15.68 -15.37
N ILE A 9 2.97 -16.01 -16.20
CA ILE A 9 1.92 -15.08 -16.53
C ILE A 9 1.08 -14.78 -15.30
N ILE A 10 0.73 -15.81 -14.55
CA ILE A 10 -0.08 -15.62 -13.36
C ILE A 10 0.67 -14.81 -12.31
N ASN A 11 1.94 -15.08 -12.11
CA ASN A 11 2.71 -14.32 -11.16
C ASN A 11 2.76 -12.85 -11.52
N ARG A 12 2.76 -12.53 -12.84
CA ARG A 12 2.78 -11.19 -13.26
C ARG A 12 1.41 -10.56 -13.19
N MET A 13 0.39 -11.29 -13.67
CA MET A 13 -0.94 -10.75 -13.75
C MET A 13 -1.69 -10.78 -12.45
N GLY A 14 -1.31 -11.66 -11.53
CA GLY A 14 -2.02 -11.76 -10.27
C GLY A 14 -1.44 -10.91 -9.17
N LYS A 15 -0.56 -10.00 -9.48
CA LYS A 15 0.08 -9.22 -8.42
C LYS A 15 -0.52 -7.84 -8.36
N PHE A 16 -1.20 -7.60 -7.26
CA PHE A 16 -1.79 -6.29 -6.96
C PHE A 16 -1.25 -5.87 -5.61
N PHE A 17 -0.95 -4.60 -5.46
CA PHE A 17 -0.34 -4.11 -4.24
C PHE A 17 -1.07 -2.87 -3.74
N VAL A 18 -1.14 -2.74 -2.42
CA VAL A 18 -1.53 -1.48 -1.80
C VAL A 18 -0.31 -1.02 -1.02
N TYR A 19 0.13 0.21 -1.23
CA TYR A 19 1.40 0.68 -0.70
C TYR A 19 1.24 1.93 0.15
N LEU A 20 2.22 2.15 1.00
CA LEU A 20 2.28 3.32 1.85
C LEU A 20 3.57 4.06 1.58
N LEU A 21 3.47 5.33 1.25
CA LEU A 21 4.63 6.18 1.03
C LEU A 21 4.76 7.17 2.17
N GLU A 22 5.99 7.56 2.44
CA GLU A 22 6.29 8.62 3.39
C GLU A 22 7.22 9.61 2.72
N SER A 23 6.92 10.90 2.83
CA SER A 23 7.76 11.94 2.22
C SER A 23 8.82 12.42 3.21
N THR A 24 9.73 13.22 2.68
CA THR A 24 10.79 13.80 3.50
C THR A 24 10.24 14.55 4.70
N SER A 25 9.11 15.21 4.58
CA SER A 25 8.50 15.94 5.70
C SER A 25 7.50 15.08 6.47
N HIS A 26 7.52 13.77 6.23
CA HIS A 26 6.69 12.80 6.95
C HIS A 26 5.20 12.81 6.58
N ALA A 27 4.86 13.40 5.45
CA ALA A 27 3.52 13.23 4.90
C ALA A 27 3.38 11.79 4.42
N THR A 28 2.17 11.25 4.40
CA THR A 28 1.96 9.87 3.97
C THR A 28 0.97 9.82 2.82
N TYR A 29 1.07 8.76 2.03
CA TYR A 29 0.18 8.54 0.91
C TYR A 29 -0.06 7.04 0.76
N VAL A 30 -1.33 6.64 0.61
CA VAL A 30 -1.70 5.24 0.39
C VAL A 30 -2.26 5.13 -1.02
N GLY A 31 -1.82 4.13 -1.76
CA GLY A 31 -2.29 3.92 -3.12
C GLY A 31 -2.27 2.45 -3.48
N ALA A 32 -2.75 2.13 -4.67
CA ALA A 32 -2.75 0.78 -5.20
C ALA A 32 -2.06 0.75 -6.55
N THR A 33 -1.40 -0.35 -6.87
CA THR A 33 -0.68 -0.45 -8.14
C THR A 33 -0.44 -1.90 -8.50
N VAL A 34 -0.11 -2.13 -9.75
CA VAL A 34 0.36 -3.44 -10.21
C VAL A 34 1.89 -3.44 -10.36
N ASP A 35 2.55 -2.30 -10.20
CA ASP A 35 4.00 -2.19 -10.39
C ASP A 35 4.53 -1.18 -9.37
N LEU A 36 5.05 -1.67 -8.27
CA LEU A 36 5.47 -0.84 -7.14
C LEU A 36 6.58 0.16 -7.53
N ASP A 37 7.59 -0.31 -8.25
CA ASP A 37 8.72 0.57 -8.54
C ASP A 37 8.38 1.62 -9.58
N HIS A 38 7.62 1.24 -10.59
CA HIS A 38 7.17 2.18 -11.60
C HIS A 38 6.32 3.27 -10.95
N ARG A 39 5.41 2.87 -10.06
CA ARG A 39 4.52 3.81 -9.41
C ARG A 39 5.27 4.78 -8.50
N LEU A 40 6.28 4.29 -7.79
CA LEU A 40 7.09 5.16 -6.94
C LEU A 40 7.83 6.20 -7.79
N ARG A 41 8.35 5.79 -8.94
CA ARG A 41 9.01 6.72 -9.83
C ARG A 41 8.06 7.79 -10.35
N GLN A 42 6.80 7.41 -10.58
CA GLN A 42 5.78 8.38 -10.97
C GLN A 42 5.52 9.39 -9.86
N HIS A 43 5.38 8.90 -8.63
CA HIS A 43 5.13 9.79 -7.49
C HIS A 43 6.29 10.75 -7.24
N ASN A 44 7.51 10.31 -7.50
CA ASN A 44 8.69 11.14 -7.32
C ASN A 44 8.97 12.05 -8.51
N GLY A 45 8.12 11.99 -9.54
CA GLY A 45 8.28 12.87 -10.68
C GLY A 45 9.38 12.47 -11.64
N GLU A 46 9.92 11.26 -11.49
CA GLU A 46 10.96 10.79 -12.41
C GLU A 46 10.36 10.44 -13.76
N ILE A 47 9.10 10.00 -13.75
CA ILE A 47 8.35 9.74 -14.97
C ILE A 47 6.96 10.32 -14.76
N LYS A 48 6.25 10.55 -15.87
CA LYS A 48 4.93 11.16 -15.81
C LYS A 48 3.91 10.23 -15.18
N GLY A 49 2.88 10.80 -14.60
CA GLY A 49 1.73 10.02 -14.14
C GLY A 49 1.54 9.96 -12.64
N GLY A 50 2.29 10.71 -11.88
CA GLY A 50 2.12 10.69 -10.44
C GLY A 50 0.84 11.38 -9.99
N ALA A 51 0.40 11.06 -8.78
CA ALA A 51 -0.77 11.69 -8.20
C ALA A 51 -0.47 13.15 -7.91
N ARG A 52 -1.51 13.98 -7.96
CA ARG A 52 -1.32 15.40 -7.72
C ARG A 52 -0.73 15.66 -6.33
N ALA A 53 -1.25 14.97 -5.32
CA ALA A 53 -0.78 15.20 -3.96
C ALA A 53 0.70 14.89 -3.78
N THR A 54 1.19 13.82 -4.42
CA THR A 54 2.59 13.44 -4.26
C THR A 54 3.51 14.31 -5.08
N THR A 55 3.10 14.68 -6.30
CA THR A 55 3.95 15.50 -7.15
C THR A 55 4.06 16.92 -6.63
N MET A 56 3.03 17.40 -5.92
CA MET A 56 3.10 18.71 -5.28
C MET A 56 4.21 18.76 -4.23
N LYS A 57 4.41 17.69 -3.48
CA LYS A 57 5.48 17.62 -2.49
C LYS A 57 6.84 17.61 -3.17
N VAL A 58 6.96 16.90 -4.28
CA VAL A 58 8.21 16.84 -5.01
C VAL A 58 8.57 18.23 -5.54
N LYS A 59 7.59 18.99 -5.98
CA LYS A 59 7.85 20.36 -6.43
C LYS A 59 8.37 21.26 -5.32
N LYS A 60 8.11 20.87 -4.08
CA LYS A 60 8.63 21.62 -2.92
C LYS A 60 9.96 21.05 -2.43
N GLY A 61 10.58 20.16 -3.20
CA GLY A 61 11.87 19.63 -2.85
C GLY A 61 11.86 18.36 -2.03
N GLU A 62 10.70 17.74 -1.86
CA GLU A 62 10.63 16.50 -1.08
C GLU A 62 10.73 15.29 -1.98
N THR A 63 11.05 14.15 -1.38
CA THR A 63 11.04 12.87 -2.07
C THR A 63 10.20 11.89 -1.28
N TRP A 64 9.68 10.88 -1.97
CA TRP A 64 8.87 9.85 -1.37
C TRP A 64 9.64 8.55 -1.30
N ARG A 65 9.47 7.81 -0.20
CA ARG A 65 9.99 6.46 -0.09
C ARG A 65 8.82 5.54 0.23
N ARG A 66 8.94 4.29 -0.15
CA ARG A 66 7.89 3.32 0.16
C ARG A 66 8.17 2.75 1.53
N ALA A 67 7.25 2.97 2.47
CA ALA A 67 7.40 2.47 3.84
C ALA A 67 7.01 1.00 3.91
N CYS A 68 5.93 0.63 3.23
CA CYS A 68 5.51 -0.77 3.19
C CYS A 68 4.57 -1.00 2.02
N TYR A 69 4.28 -2.25 1.76
CA TYR A 69 3.20 -2.59 0.84
C TYR A 69 2.51 -3.86 1.33
N VAL A 70 1.28 -4.03 0.87
CA VAL A 70 0.46 -5.18 1.20
C VAL A 70 0.22 -5.95 -0.10
N GLU A 71 0.29 -7.25 -0.04
CA GLU A 71 0.09 -8.10 -1.21
C GLU A 71 -0.79 -9.28 -0.85
N GLY A 72 -1.11 -10.10 -1.85
CA GLY A 72 -1.97 -11.26 -1.66
C GLY A 72 -3.37 -11.06 -2.20
N PHE A 73 -3.69 -9.87 -2.70
CA PHE A 73 -5.03 -9.57 -3.18
C PHE A 73 -5.43 -10.47 -4.33
N PRO A 74 -6.62 -11.09 -4.24
CA PRO A 74 -7.06 -12.00 -5.32
C PRO A 74 -7.43 -11.27 -6.60
N THR A 75 -7.89 -10.02 -6.51
CA THR A 75 -8.30 -9.25 -7.68
C THR A 75 -7.97 -7.79 -7.46
N TRP A 76 -7.99 -7.03 -8.55
CA TRP A 76 -7.78 -5.59 -8.47
C TRP A 76 -8.87 -4.89 -7.63
N PRO A 77 -10.16 -5.22 -7.78
CA PRO A 77 -11.17 -4.62 -6.92
C PRO A 77 -10.92 -4.87 -5.43
N GLU A 78 -10.40 -6.02 -5.04
CA GLU A 78 -10.09 -6.26 -3.63
C GLU A 78 -8.98 -5.36 -3.15
N ALA A 79 -7.98 -5.10 -4.00
CA ALA A 79 -6.91 -4.16 -3.64
C ALA A 79 -7.48 -2.75 -3.46
N LEU A 80 -8.38 -2.33 -4.35
CA LEU A 80 -8.97 -1.01 -4.25
C LEU A 80 -9.86 -0.87 -3.01
N LYS A 81 -10.58 -1.92 -2.64
CA LYS A 81 -11.37 -1.90 -1.41
C LYS A 81 -10.47 -1.76 -0.19
N PHE A 82 -9.35 -2.46 -0.19
CA PHE A 82 -8.39 -2.38 0.90
C PHE A 82 -7.79 -0.98 1.00
N GLU A 83 -7.42 -0.41 -0.12
CA GLU A 83 -6.89 0.95 -0.16
C GLU A 83 -7.89 1.94 0.42
N TRP A 84 -9.13 1.85 0.02
CA TRP A 84 -10.19 2.71 0.53
C TRP A 84 -10.33 2.56 2.05
N ALA A 85 -10.35 1.31 2.52
CA ALA A 85 -10.54 1.04 3.93
C ALA A 85 -9.37 1.57 4.76
N TRP A 86 -8.15 1.43 4.25
CA TRP A 86 -6.97 1.92 4.95
C TRP A 86 -7.07 3.44 5.16
N LYS A 87 -7.48 4.15 4.12
CA LYS A 87 -7.66 5.59 4.23
C LYS A 87 -8.80 5.93 5.18
N PHE A 88 -9.88 5.16 5.13
CA PHE A 88 -11.03 5.37 5.99
C PHE A 88 -10.66 5.21 7.47
N TYR A 89 -10.01 4.12 7.82
CA TYR A 89 -9.62 3.89 9.21
C TYR A 89 -8.54 4.87 9.67
N SER A 90 -7.68 5.30 8.75
CA SER A 90 -6.69 6.33 9.09
C SER A 90 -7.37 7.63 9.51
N ARG A 91 -8.40 8.02 8.78
CA ARG A 91 -9.10 9.28 9.08
C ARG A 91 -9.83 9.25 10.41
N LYS A 92 -10.17 8.07 10.89
CA LYS A 92 -10.87 7.96 12.16
C LYS A 92 -9.95 8.13 13.36
N LEU A 93 -8.66 8.06 13.16
CA LEU A 93 -7.71 8.17 14.24
C LEU A 93 -7.36 9.64 14.50
N SER A 94 -6.82 9.90 15.67
CA SER A 94 -6.47 11.25 16.09
C SER A 94 -5.46 11.88 15.14
N LYS A 95 -5.69 13.12 14.79
CA LYS A 95 -4.76 13.85 13.95
C LYS A 95 -3.50 14.25 14.70
N SER A 96 -3.49 14.09 16.02
CA SER A 96 -2.29 14.38 16.78
C SER A 96 -1.26 13.25 16.66
N LEU A 97 -1.66 12.09 16.12
CA LEU A 97 -0.70 11.04 15.88
C LEU A 97 0.23 11.43 14.74
N PHE A 98 1.48 11.00 14.84
CA PHE A 98 2.43 11.17 13.76
C PHE A 98 1.86 10.46 12.53
N PRO A 99 1.98 11.03 11.34
CA PRO A 99 1.28 10.46 10.18
C PRO A 99 1.57 8.99 9.90
N LEU A 100 2.83 8.59 9.98
CA LEU A 100 3.17 7.19 9.74
C LEU A 100 2.57 6.30 10.81
N GLU A 101 2.56 6.75 12.05
CA GLU A 101 1.98 5.98 13.13
C GLU A 101 0.46 5.83 12.95
N ARG A 102 -0.19 6.89 12.48
CA ARG A 102 -1.62 6.81 12.21
C ARG A 102 -1.90 5.75 11.15
N ARG A 103 -1.08 5.70 10.10
CA ARG A 103 -1.23 4.68 9.07
C ARG A 103 -0.98 3.28 9.59
N LYS A 104 0.00 3.14 10.47
CA LYS A 104 0.30 1.83 11.05
C LYS A 104 -0.85 1.33 11.91
N GLN A 105 -1.42 2.20 12.72
CA GLN A 105 -2.53 1.80 13.58
C GLN A 105 -3.76 1.46 12.76
N ALA A 106 -4.02 2.22 11.70
CA ALA A 106 -5.15 1.93 10.82
C ALA A 106 -4.95 0.58 10.11
N LEU A 107 -3.73 0.30 9.68
CA LEU A 107 -3.44 -0.98 9.03
C LEU A 107 -3.64 -2.13 10.00
N LYS A 108 -3.21 -1.96 11.24
CA LYS A 108 -3.37 -3.00 12.24
C LYS A 108 -4.86 -3.29 12.47
N THR A 109 -5.68 -2.25 12.58
CA THR A 109 -7.11 -2.42 12.71
C THR A 109 -7.68 -3.16 11.50
N LEU A 110 -7.31 -2.72 10.32
CA LEU A 110 -7.82 -3.29 9.08
C LEU A 110 -7.46 -4.77 8.95
N MET A 111 -6.24 -5.12 9.32
CA MET A 111 -5.79 -6.51 9.25
C MET A 111 -6.46 -7.40 10.30
N SER A 112 -7.03 -6.82 11.33
CA SER A 112 -7.70 -7.58 12.37
C SER A 112 -9.16 -7.86 12.04
N LEU A 113 -9.69 -7.25 11.00
CA LEU A 113 -11.07 -7.46 10.60
C LEU A 113 -11.19 -8.75 9.79
N GLU A 114 -12.43 -9.22 9.63
CA GLU A 114 -12.68 -10.38 8.79
C GLU A 114 -12.44 -10.07 7.33
N LYS A 115 -12.74 -8.84 6.92
CA LYS A 115 -12.61 -8.38 5.53
C LYS A 115 -12.46 -6.87 5.54
N SER A 116 -11.99 -6.31 4.44
CA SER A 116 -11.67 -4.89 4.41
C SER A 116 -12.90 -3.99 4.38
N THR A 117 -13.92 -4.38 3.64
CA THR A 117 -15.17 -3.61 3.54
C THR A 117 -16.33 -4.59 3.57
N SER A 118 -17.55 -4.05 3.71
CA SER A 118 -18.73 -4.91 3.78
C SER A 118 -18.92 -5.78 2.54
N LYS A 119 -18.41 -5.33 1.40
CA LYS A 119 -18.55 -6.08 0.16
C LYS A 119 -17.29 -6.81 -0.27
N ALA A 120 -16.29 -6.84 0.60
CA ALA A 120 -15.03 -7.49 0.28
C ALA A 120 -15.10 -8.99 0.55
N ILE A 121 -14.16 -9.72 -0.05
CA ILE A 121 -14.02 -11.14 0.20
C ILE A 121 -13.27 -11.30 1.52
N PRO A 122 -13.76 -12.14 2.44
CA PRO A 122 -13.03 -12.37 3.69
C PRO A 122 -11.62 -12.86 3.44
N TYR A 123 -10.68 -12.38 4.23
CA TYR A 123 -9.27 -12.73 4.05
C TYR A 123 -9.04 -14.25 4.09
N THR A 124 -9.82 -14.95 4.90
CA THR A 124 -9.66 -16.40 5.03
C THR A 124 -10.02 -17.16 3.76
N GLN A 125 -10.69 -16.50 2.82
CA GLN A 125 -11.08 -17.14 1.57
C GLN A 125 -10.10 -16.83 0.45
N TRP A 126 -9.04 -16.05 0.72
CA TRP A 126 -8.06 -15.74 -0.31
C TRP A 126 -7.12 -16.92 -0.50
N GLU A 127 -6.77 -17.20 -1.77
CA GLU A 127 -5.84 -18.27 -2.05
C GLU A 127 -4.45 -17.98 -1.51
N THR A 128 -4.01 -16.77 -1.66
CA THR A 128 -2.73 -16.33 -1.14
C THR A 128 -2.99 -15.51 0.11
N PRO A 129 -2.32 -15.81 1.22
CA PRO A 129 -2.56 -15.04 2.44
C PRO A 129 -2.18 -13.58 2.24
N ILE A 130 -2.97 -12.69 2.84
CA ILE A 130 -2.65 -11.28 2.83
C ILE A 130 -1.37 -11.09 3.64
N HIS A 131 -0.48 -10.25 3.15
CA HIS A 131 0.84 -10.13 3.74
C HIS A 131 1.35 -8.70 3.63
N VAL A 132 1.90 -8.17 4.71
CA VAL A 132 2.47 -6.83 4.74
C VAL A 132 3.97 -6.94 4.73
N VAL A 133 4.61 -6.22 3.82
CA VAL A 133 6.07 -6.21 3.71
C VAL A 133 6.56 -4.82 4.07
N TRP A 134 7.26 -4.69 5.17
CA TRP A 134 7.87 -3.41 5.56
C TRP A 134 9.23 -3.29 4.89
N GLN A 135 9.47 -2.11 4.31
CA GLN A 135 10.72 -1.87 3.61
C GLN A 135 11.69 -1.31 4.61
N SER A 136 12.77 -2.04 4.84
CA SER A 136 13.62 -1.59 5.85
C SER A 136 14.46 -0.47 5.41
N GLY A 137 15.30 -0.60 4.58
CA GLY A 137 16.12 0.45 4.19
C GLY A 137 16.40 1.35 5.33
N ASP A 138 16.09 2.54 5.15
CA ASP A 138 16.31 3.52 6.10
C ASP A 138 15.21 3.62 7.04
N THR A 139 14.28 2.82 7.05
CA THR A 139 13.25 2.95 7.92
C THR A 139 13.54 2.32 9.16
N PRO A 140 13.43 2.98 10.14
CA PRO A 140 13.61 2.50 11.40
C PRO A 140 12.54 1.56 11.67
N GLU A 141 12.86 0.49 12.06
CA GLU A 141 11.97 -0.35 12.28
C GLU A 141 11.19 -0.12 13.38
N PRO A 142 10.14 -0.16 13.39
CA PRO A 142 9.35 0.16 14.43
C PRO A 142 9.44 -0.87 15.39
N PRO A 143 9.61 -0.55 16.35
CA PRO A 143 9.68 -1.31 17.31
C PRO A 143 8.56 -2.02 17.59
N ILE A 144 8.34 -2.39 17.70
CA ILE A 144 7.51 -2.82 17.85
C ILE A 144 6.76 -2.85 18.36
N ALA A 145 6.59 -2.80 18.40
CA ALA A 145 5.82 -2.81 18.83
C ALA A 145 5.10 -3.08 19.17
#